data_949a220a95b862df39f5c9d66741100f
#
_entry.id   949a220a95b862df39f5c9d66741100f
#
_cell.length_a   1.000
_cell.length_b   1.000
_cell.length_c   1.000
_cell.angle_alpha   90.00
_cell.angle_beta   90.00
_cell.angle_gamma   90.00
#
_symmetry.space_group_name_H-M   'P 1'
#
loop_
_entity.id
_entity.type
_entity.pdbx_description
1 polymer ?
#
loop_
_entity_poly.entity_id
_entity_poly.type
_entity_poly.pdbx_seq_one_letter_code
_entity_poly.pdbx_strand_id
1 'polypeptide(L)'
;MRAPLLLCACAALASAFAPPTFSGAAVARAAPARTATVLDAKKKKKDLQTPKPVRERKVKDDKIEVDGVVTEALPSANFRVEIGATKQVLLCTISGKIRKNFVKILVGDSVKVELSPYDLTRGRITFRERN
;
A
#
# COMPACT_ATOMS: atom_id res chain seq x y z
N MET A 1 -15.19 22.80 -54.98
CA MET A 1 -16.24 21.87 -54.53
C MET A 1 -16.37 21.99 -53.02
N ARG A 2 -17.55 22.32 -52.57
CA ARG A 2 -17.90 22.81 -51.24
C ARG A 2 -18.07 21.64 -50.25
N ALA A 3 -17.43 21.72 -49.07
CA ALA A 3 -17.70 20.84 -47.95
C ALA A 3 -18.82 21.44 -47.07
N PRO A 4 -19.80 20.65 -46.58
CA PRO A 4 -20.78 21.14 -45.62
C PRO A 4 -20.25 20.93 -44.17
N LEU A 5 -20.33 22.02 -43.39
CA LEU A 5 -20.26 22.02 -41.93
C LEU A 5 -21.43 21.25 -41.35
N LEU A 6 -21.19 20.21 -40.56
CA LEU A 6 -22.18 19.60 -39.69
C LEU A 6 -22.01 20.15 -38.27
N LEU A 7 -22.91 21.06 -37.91
CA LEU A 7 -23.06 21.62 -36.57
C LEU A 7 -23.81 20.59 -35.73
N CYS A 8 -23.14 19.90 -34.81
CA CYS A 8 -23.79 19.03 -33.84
C CYS A 8 -23.99 19.81 -32.54
N ALA A 9 -25.24 20.26 -32.31
CA ALA A 9 -25.65 20.88 -31.06
C ALA A 9 -25.86 19.79 -29.99
N CYS A 10 -24.94 19.65 -29.05
CA CYS A 10 -25.15 18.86 -27.85
C CYS A 10 -25.89 19.69 -26.80
N ALA A 11 -27.18 19.37 -26.63
CA ALA A 11 -28.00 19.88 -25.55
C ALA A 11 -27.49 19.38 -24.17
N ALA A 12 -27.14 20.29 -23.31
CA ALA A 12 -26.77 20.01 -21.93
C ALA A 12 -28.01 19.69 -21.11
N LEU A 13 -28.20 18.45 -20.71
CA LEU A 13 -29.11 18.03 -19.65
C LEU A 13 -28.43 18.17 -18.29
N ALA A 14 -28.63 19.31 -17.65
CA ALA A 14 -28.30 19.50 -16.25
C ALA A 14 -29.35 18.82 -15.37
N SER A 15 -29.09 17.60 -14.90
CA SER A 15 -29.89 16.98 -13.85
C SER A 15 -29.43 17.51 -12.50
N ALA A 16 -30.27 18.36 -11.89
CA ALA A 16 -30.08 18.84 -10.52
C ALA A 16 -30.28 17.68 -9.54
N PHE A 17 -29.17 17.20 -8.96
CA PHE A 17 -29.21 16.25 -7.86
C PHE A 17 -29.37 17.04 -6.55
N ALA A 18 -30.61 17.07 -6.00
CA ALA A 18 -30.89 17.63 -4.68
C ALA A 18 -30.51 16.62 -3.59
N PRO A 19 -29.73 17.00 -2.56
CA PRO A 19 -29.46 16.09 -1.45
C PRO A 19 -30.69 15.96 -0.54
N PRO A 20 -30.97 14.78 0.03
CA PRO A 20 -32.05 14.59 0.98
C PRO A 20 -31.73 15.31 2.27
N THR A 21 -32.59 16.25 2.68
CA THR A 21 -32.57 16.86 4.01
C THR A 21 -33.05 15.85 5.04
N PHE A 22 -32.10 15.34 5.84
CA PHE A 22 -32.39 14.44 6.95
C PHE A 22 -32.85 15.31 8.14
N SER A 23 -34.14 15.47 8.34
CA SER A 23 -34.74 16.05 9.53
C SER A 23 -34.65 15.04 10.67
N GLY A 24 -33.56 15.08 11.43
CA GLY A 24 -33.36 14.28 12.63
C GLY A 24 -34.15 14.87 13.79
N ALA A 25 -35.28 14.26 14.14
CA ALA A 25 -35.99 14.54 15.39
C ALA A 25 -35.07 14.23 16.59
N ALA A 26 -34.78 15.22 17.41
CA ALA A 26 -34.06 15.12 18.65
C ALA A 26 -34.88 14.30 19.66
N VAL A 27 -34.56 13.04 19.86
CA VAL A 27 -35.04 12.23 20.96
C VAL A 27 -34.18 12.57 22.19
N ALA A 28 -34.72 13.39 23.05
CA ALA A 28 -34.15 13.66 24.36
C ALA A 28 -34.16 12.36 25.20
N ARG A 29 -33.03 11.73 25.30
CA ARG A 29 -32.82 10.56 26.18
C ARG A 29 -32.45 11.05 27.54
N ALA A 30 -33.42 10.97 28.49
CA ALA A 30 -33.19 11.18 29.91
C ALA A 30 -32.07 10.26 30.44
N ALA A 31 -31.06 10.86 31.05
CA ALA A 31 -29.98 10.14 31.71
C ALA A 31 -30.47 9.46 32.98
N PRO A 32 -30.22 8.16 33.20
CA PRO A 32 -30.44 7.54 34.49
C PRO A 32 -29.37 7.99 35.48
N ALA A 33 -29.81 8.41 36.68
CA ALA A 33 -28.97 8.75 37.83
C ALA A 33 -28.05 7.58 38.16
N ARG A 34 -26.72 7.83 38.07
CA ARG A 34 -25.70 6.86 38.48
C ARG A 34 -25.59 6.89 40.01
N THR A 35 -26.10 5.87 40.67
CA THR A 35 -25.76 5.52 42.06
C THR A 35 -24.26 5.24 42.10
N ALA A 36 -23.57 5.98 42.95
CA ALA A 36 -22.14 5.80 43.23
C ALA A 36 -21.93 4.45 43.91
N THR A 37 -21.40 3.49 43.18
CA THR A 37 -20.91 2.24 43.76
C THR A 37 -19.41 2.38 44.00
N VAL A 38 -19.05 2.11 45.25
CA VAL A 38 -17.76 2.16 45.89
C VAL A 38 -16.66 1.59 45.01
N LEU A 39 -15.59 2.39 44.88
CA LEU A 39 -14.33 2.07 44.19
C LEU A 39 -13.60 0.91 44.88
N ASP A 40 -13.64 -0.24 44.27
CA ASP A 40 -12.67 -1.30 44.54
C ASP A 40 -11.42 -1.02 43.67
N ALA A 41 -10.45 -0.39 44.29
CA ALA A 41 -9.16 -0.08 43.66
C ALA A 41 -8.33 -1.36 43.51
N LYS A 42 -8.70 -2.20 42.52
CA LYS A 42 -7.87 -3.34 42.13
C LYS A 42 -6.63 -2.82 41.43
N LYS A 43 -5.60 -2.60 42.26
CA LYS A 43 -4.24 -2.24 41.85
C LYS A 43 -3.74 -3.25 40.82
N LYS A 44 -3.90 -2.91 39.53
CA LYS A 44 -3.37 -3.69 38.40
C LYS A 44 -1.84 -3.70 38.55
N LYS A 45 -1.28 -4.80 39.05
CA LYS A 45 0.16 -5.07 38.99
C LYS A 45 0.55 -4.94 37.53
N LYS A 46 1.39 -3.95 37.27
CA LYS A 46 2.05 -3.76 36.00
C LYS A 46 3.04 -4.92 35.90
N ASP A 47 2.62 -5.97 35.23
CA ASP A 47 3.53 -7.08 34.93
C ASP A 47 4.70 -6.49 34.19
N LEU A 48 5.88 -6.57 34.83
CA LEU A 48 7.16 -6.30 34.18
C LEU A 48 7.22 -7.27 32.99
N GLN A 49 6.86 -6.77 31.82
CA GLN A 49 7.08 -7.51 30.59
C GLN A 49 8.60 -7.71 30.47
N THR A 50 9.06 -8.90 30.83
CA THR A 50 10.38 -9.37 30.42
C THR A 50 10.50 -9.13 28.94
N PRO A 51 11.58 -8.45 28.46
CA PRO A 51 11.77 -8.22 27.04
C PRO A 51 11.79 -9.59 26.36
N LYS A 52 10.81 -9.82 25.46
CA LYS A 52 10.79 -11.04 24.66
C LYS A 52 12.15 -11.17 23.99
N PRO A 53 12.82 -12.33 24.07
CA PRO A 53 14.09 -12.50 23.39
C PRO A 53 13.90 -12.13 21.93
N VAL A 54 14.67 -11.17 21.47
CA VAL A 54 14.74 -10.79 20.06
C VAL A 54 15.12 -12.05 19.32
N ARG A 55 14.16 -12.67 18.64
CA ARG A 55 14.45 -13.80 17.75
C ARG A 55 15.35 -13.23 16.67
N GLU A 56 16.63 -13.49 16.80
CA GLU A 56 17.59 -13.25 15.74
C GLU A 56 17.04 -13.94 14.49
N ARG A 57 16.63 -13.13 13.53
CA ARG A 57 16.24 -13.66 12.23
C ARG A 57 17.50 -14.24 11.65
N LYS A 58 17.56 -15.56 11.57
CA LYS A 58 18.61 -16.23 10.83
C LYS A 58 18.62 -15.59 9.44
N VAL A 59 19.63 -14.79 9.18
CA VAL A 59 19.90 -14.23 7.86
C VAL A 59 20.13 -15.48 7.00
N LYS A 60 19.24 -15.73 6.06
CA LYS A 60 19.46 -16.76 5.06
C LYS A 60 20.44 -16.13 4.08
N ASP A 61 21.68 -16.49 4.21
CA ASP A 61 22.81 -15.95 3.43
C ASP A 61 22.77 -16.34 1.94
N ASP A 62 21.74 -17.08 1.53
CA ASP A 62 21.58 -17.62 0.18
C ASP A 62 20.88 -16.64 -0.80
N LYS A 63 20.77 -15.37 -0.46
CA LYS A 63 20.11 -14.37 -1.29
C LYS A 63 21.11 -13.36 -1.82
N ILE A 64 21.05 -13.14 -3.12
CA ILE A 64 21.86 -12.14 -3.79
C ILE A 64 21.04 -10.85 -3.88
N GLU A 65 21.52 -9.78 -3.24
CA GLU A 65 20.88 -8.46 -3.33
C GLU A 65 21.57 -7.64 -4.43
N VAL A 66 20.76 -7.10 -5.34
CA VAL A 66 21.24 -6.31 -6.49
C VAL A 66 20.38 -5.06 -6.62
N ASP A 67 21.03 -3.94 -6.95
CA ASP A 67 20.34 -2.68 -7.25
C ASP A 67 19.98 -2.62 -8.74
N GLY A 68 18.76 -2.13 -9.02
CA GLY A 68 18.25 -2.00 -10.37
C GLY A 68 17.25 -0.87 -10.52
N VAL A 69 16.92 -0.55 -11.77
CA VAL A 69 15.95 0.49 -12.15
C VAL A 69 14.74 -0.16 -12.80
N VAL A 70 13.54 0.26 -12.43
CA VAL A 70 12.30 -0.24 -13.03
C VAL A 70 12.13 0.32 -14.43
N THR A 71 12.10 -0.56 -15.42
CA THR A 71 11.92 -0.18 -16.84
C THR A 71 10.45 -0.20 -17.23
N GLU A 72 9.70 -1.21 -16.78
CA GLU A 72 8.32 -1.40 -17.18
C GLU A 72 7.49 -1.99 -16.02
N ALA A 73 6.24 -1.52 -15.89
CA ALA A 73 5.27 -2.06 -14.94
C ALA A 73 4.30 -2.99 -15.68
N LEU A 74 4.22 -4.24 -15.25
CA LEU A 74 3.34 -5.27 -15.81
C LEU A 74 2.11 -5.48 -14.89
N PRO A 75 1.04 -6.04 -15.39
CA PRO A 75 -0.09 -6.43 -14.57
C PRO A 75 0.31 -7.49 -13.54
N SER A 76 -0.53 -7.69 -12.50
CA SER A 76 -0.30 -8.66 -11.42
C SER A 76 0.90 -8.36 -10.51
N ALA A 77 1.25 -7.08 -10.35
CA ALA A 77 2.38 -6.62 -9.51
C ALA A 77 3.74 -7.22 -9.92
N ASN A 78 3.92 -7.44 -11.20
CA ASN A 78 5.20 -7.80 -11.82
C ASN A 78 5.83 -6.55 -12.44
N PHE A 79 7.16 -6.49 -12.43
CA PHE A 79 7.95 -5.39 -12.97
C PHE A 79 9.14 -5.92 -13.74
N ARG A 80 9.48 -5.25 -14.82
CA ARG A 80 10.76 -5.45 -15.47
C ARG A 80 11.75 -4.49 -14.85
N VAL A 81 12.84 -5.03 -14.31
CA VAL A 81 13.91 -4.26 -13.68
C VAL A 81 15.20 -4.51 -14.41
N GLU A 82 15.87 -3.44 -14.79
CA GLU A 82 17.21 -3.47 -15.36
C GLU A 82 18.23 -3.37 -14.23
N ILE A 83 19.11 -4.36 -14.14
CA ILE A 83 20.23 -4.36 -13.18
C ILE A 83 21.30 -3.40 -13.66
N GLY A 84 21.70 -2.45 -12.81
CA GLY A 84 22.69 -1.44 -13.14
C GLY A 84 24.06 -2.01 -13.52
N ALA A 85 24.48 -3.12 -12.92
CA ALA A 85 25.77 -3.74 -13.15
C ALA A 85 25.85 -4.48 -14.49
N THR A 86 24.83 -5.25 -14.86
CA THR A 86 24.86 -6.19 -16.00
C THR A 86 23.97 -5.74 -17.17
N LYS A 87 23.15 -4.71 -16.97
CA LYS A 87 22.11 -4.24 -17.92
C LYS A 87 21.15 -5.35 -18.37
N GLN A 88 21.01 -6.38 -17.55
CA GLN A 88 20.05 -7.45 -17.79
C GLN A 88 18.66 -7.04 -17.27
N VAL A 89 17.65 -7.35 -18.07
CA VAL A 89 16.26 -7.12 -17.70
C VAL A 89 15.72 -8.37 -17.02
N LEU A 90 15.30 -8.24 -15.76
CA LEU A 90 14.73 -9.32 -14.97
C LEU A 90 13.25 -9.11 -14.73
N LEU A 91 12.52 -10.22 -14.61
CA LEU A 91 11.13 -10.20 -14.19
C LEU A 91 11.07 -10.24 -12.65
N CYS A 92 10.64 -9.13 -12.03
CA CYS A 92 10.61 -8.97 -10.60
C CYS A 92 9.18 -8.92 -10.07
N THR A 93 8.94 -9.57 -8.93
CA THR A 93 7.67 -9.54 -8.21
C THR A 93 7.81 -8.74 -6.92
N ILE A 94 6.76 -8.03 -6.50
CA ILE A 94 6.78 -7.25 -5.27
C ILE A 94 6.83 -8.16 -4.04
N SER A 95 7.74 -7.84 -3.09
CA SER A 95 7.80 -8.48 -1.77
C SER A 95 6.52 -8.21 -0.95
N GLY A 96 6.13 -9.17 -0.11
CA GLY A 96 5.01 -9.02 0.81
C GLY A 96 5.16 -7.83 1.77
N LYS A 97 6.38 -7.42 2.12
CA LYS A 97 6.65 -6.26 2.96
C LYS A 97 6.24 -4.95 2.28
N ILE A 98 6.60 -4.78 1.00
CA ILE A 98 6.22 -3.61 0.18
C ILE A 98 4.72 -3.58 -0.02
N ARG A 99 4.10 -4.73 -0.30
CA ARG A 99 2.65 -4.87 -0.50
C ARG A 99 1.87 -4.47 0.77
N LYS A 100 2.30 -4.90 1.95
CA LYS A 100 1.67 -4.52 3.23
C LYS A 100 1.73 -3.02 3.50
N ASN A 101 2.80 -2.36 3.09
CA ASN A 101 3.01 -0.93 3.29
C ASN A 101 2.39 -0.07 2.16
N PHE A 102 1.70 -0.68 1.20
CA PHE A 102 1.08 0.00 0.06
C PHE A 102 2.04 0.92 -0.70
N VAL A 103 3.30 0.55 -0.81
CA VAL A 103 4.30 1.33 -1.54
C VAL A 103 4.05 1.19 -3.03
N LYS A 104 3.79 2.31 -3.70
CA LYS A 104 3.64 2.35 -5.17
C LYS A 104 5.03 2.38 -5.80
N ILE A 105 5.24 1.54 -6.80
CA ILE A 105 6.46 1.49 -7.59
C ILE A 105 6.13 2.03 -8.98
N LEU A 106 6.93 2.97 -9.46
CA LEU A 106 6.78 3.59 -10.75
C LEU A 106 7.94 3.21 -11.67
N VAL A 107 7.74 3.39 -12.97
CA VAL A 107 8.81 3.26 -13.97
C VAL A 107 9.85 4.35 -13.73
N GLY A 108 11.13 3.98 -13.71
CA GLY A 108 12.24 4.87 -13.39
C GLY A 108 12.68 4.88 -11.93
N ASP A 109 11.97 4.16 -11.04
CA ASP A 109 12.37 4.07 -9.64
C ASP A 109 13.58 3.16 -9.45
N SER A 110 14.49 3.56 -8.56
CA SER A 110 15.59 2.70 -8.08
C SER A 110 15.06 1.73 -7.04
N VAL A 111 15.34 0.45 -7.21
CA VAL A 111 14.85 -0.62 -6.35
C VAL A 111 15.94 -1.63 -6.01
N LYS A 112 15.83 -2.21 -4.80
CA LYS A 112 16.67 -3.36 -4.42
C LYS A 112 15.91 -4.66 -4.69
N VAL A 113 16.57 -5.53 -5.42
CA VAL A 113 16.02 -6.82 -5.84
C VAL A 113 16.79 -7.95 -5.16
N GLU A 114 16.08 -8.85 -4.52
CA GLU A 114 16.62 -10.13 -4.05
C GLU A 114 16.48 -11.17 -5.16
N LEU A 115 17.59 -11.82 -5.50
CA LEU A 115 17.66 -12.93 -6.43
C LEU A 115 17.92 -14.24 -5.68
N SER A 116 17.36 -15.33 -6.19
CA SER A 116 17.71 -16.66 -5.72
C SER A 116 18.93 -17.15 -6.50
N PRO A 117 19.92 -17.82 -5.84
CA PRO A 117 21.05 -18.41 -6.56
C PRO A 117 20.63 -19.52 -7.54
N TYR A 118 19.45 -20.09 -7.34
CA TYR A 118 18.89 -21.14 -8.21
C TYR A 118 18.19 -20.57 -9.46
N ASP A 119 17.67 -19.33 -9.38
CA ASP A 119 16.95 -18.68 -10.47
C ASP A 119 17.35 -17.21 -10.56
N LEU A 120 18.22 -16.90 -11.51
CA LEU A 120 18.71 -15.54 -11.76
C LEU A 120 17.82 -14.75 -12.72
N THR A 121 16.78 -15.38 -13.31
CA THR A 121 15.87 -14.71 -14.25
C THR A 121 14.70 -14.04 -13.54
N ARG A 122 14.40 -14.46 -12.29
CA ARG A 122 13.31 -13.95 -11.48
C ARG A 122 13.84 -13.34 -10.19
N GLY A 123 13.39 -12.10 -9.94
CA GLY A 123 13.74 -11.35 -8.74
C GLY A 123 12.55 -11.02 -7.86
N ARG A 124 12.83 -10.57 -6.65
CA ARG A 124 11.85 -10.05 -5.70
C ARG A 124 12.28 -8.67 -5.23
N ILE A 125 11.46 -7.66 -5.47
CA ILE A 125 11.69 -6.29 -5.02
C ILE A 125 11.44 -6.22 -3.52
N THR A 126 12.46 -5.86 -2.73
CA THR A 126 12.40 -5.78 -1.26
C THR A 126 12.40 -4.36 -0.74
N PHE A 127 13.02 -3.44 -1.45
CA PHE A 127 13.11 -2.05 -1.08
C PHE A 127 13.00 -1.15 -2.31
N ARG A 128 12.40 0.04 -2.13
CA ARG A 128 12.36 1.12 -3.11
C ARG A 128 13.13 2.30 -2.55
N GLU A 129 14.07 2.81 -3.30
CA GLU A 129 14.75 4.06 -2.97
C GLU A 129 13.84 5.24 -3.39
N ARG A 130 13.76 6.23 -2.52
CA ARG A 130 13.09 7.48 -2.87
C ARG A 130 14.10 8.36 -3.60
N ASN A 131 13.75 8.68 -4.80
CA ASN A 131 14.43 9.72 -5.58
C ASN A 131 13.84 11.07 -5.23
#